data_4089e6e90c21057a65ff2bfef26fe7f3
#
_entry.id   4089e6e90c21057a65ff2bfef26fe7f3
#
_cell.length_a   1.000
_cell.length_b   1.000
_cell.length_c   1.000
_cell.angle_alpha   90.00
_cell.angle_beta   90.00
_cell.angle_gamma   90.00
#
_symmetry.space_group_name_H-M   'P 1'
#
loop_
_entity.id
_entity.type
_entity.pdbx_description
1 polymer ?
#
loop_
_entity_poly.entity_id
_entity_poly.type
_entity_poly.pdbx_seq_one_letter_code
_entity_poly.pdbx_strand_id
1 'polypeptide(L)'
;MRYNISLRGPAYGFQVVWHDSVFSMRVRRPPTIDATDPLKGLTIAVDPGHPPIGATGPTGLWEPIPTLAVGLKVRDMLAARGVNVVMTRTDSLPVDLNLRGTIARRANANALVSIHLNALPDGQNPYTNQGTTTFYFYPQAEPLARATHQALLTQLSLPDKGVIRRNLAVIRPTWMPSILCEGAFIMMPDQEAAMRTPEYQERYAKGIVDGLDAYFRALGQATH
;
A
#
# COMPACT_ATOMS: atom_id res chain seq x y z
N MET A 1 -32.50 11.74 5.03
CA MET A 1 -32.29 12.45 3.76
C MET A 1 -31.13 11.81 3.01
N ARG A 2 -31.23 11.59 1.70
CA ARG A 2 -30.18 11.01 0.85
C ARG A 2 -29.74 12.02 -0.19
N TYR A 3 -28.43 12.25 -0.30
CA TYR A 3 -27.86 13.10 -1.35
C TYR A 3 -27.14 12.21 -2.37
N ASN A 4 -27.43 12.38 -3.65
CA ASN A 4 -26.73 11.73 -4.76
C ASN A 4 -25.87 12.79 -5.45
N ILE A 5 -24.57 12.52 -5.56
CA ILE A 5 -23.62 13.40 -6.23
C ILE A 5 -23.07 12.64 -7.44
N SER A 6 -23.37 13.14 -8.64
CA SER A 6 -22.83 12.59 -9.88
C SER A 6 -21.52 13.29 -10.22
N LEU A 7 -20.46 12.51 -10.44
CA LEU A 7 -19.17 13.00 -10.86
C LEU A 7 -18.96 12.73 -12.36
N ARG A 8 -18.21 13.59 -13.05
CA ARG A 8 -17.86 13.39 -14.48
C ARG A 8 -16.79 12.31 -14.68
N GLY A 9 -16.13 11.85 -13.61
CA GLY A 9 -15.11 10.81 -13.63
C GLY A 9 -15.09 10.06 -12.31
N PRO A 10 -14.24 9.03 -12.17
CA PRO A 10 -14.13 8.26 -10.94
C PRO A 10 -13.69 9.15 -9.78
N ALA A 11 -14.27 8.92 -8.59
CA ALA A 11 -13.84 9.57 -7.37
C ALA A 11 -12.40 9.16 -7.05
N TYR A 12 -11.51 10.15 -6.85
CA TYR A 12 -10.12 9.86 -6.43
C TYR A 12 -10.01 9.71 -4.91
N GLY A 13 -10.73 10.56 -4.19
CA GLY A 13 -10.81 10.53 -2.74
C GLY A 13 -11.90 11.45 -2.22
N PHE A 14 -12.24 11.31 -0.96
CA PHE A 14 -13.21 12.18 -0.31
C PHE A 14 -12.95 12.32 1.19
N GLN A 15 -13.51 13.33 1.79
CA GLN A 15 -13.52 13.55 3.23
C GLN A 15 -14.88 14.06 3.66
N VAL A 16 -15.38 13.51 4.76
CA VAL A 16 -16.61 13.97 5.41
C VAL A 16 -16.24 14.55 6.76
N VAL A 17 -16.76 15.74 7.06
CA VAL A 17 -16.54 16.44 8.33
C VAL A 17 -17.87 16.98 8.82
N TRP A 18 -18.13 16.77 10.11
CA TRP A 18 -19.15 17.49 10.86
C TRP A 18 -18.46 18.57 11.68
N HIS A 19 -18.91 19.78 11.52
CA HIS A 19 -18.52 20.90 12.38
C HIS A 19 -19.77 21.65 12.81
N ASP A 20 -20.04 21.68 14.09
CA ASP A 20 -21.31 22.14 14.67
C ASP A 20 -22.52 21.45 14.02
N SER A 21 -23.40 22.17 13.39
CA SER A 21 -24.56 21.64 12.67
C SER A 21 -24.35 21.51 11.16
N VAL A 22 -23.11 21.67 10.68
CA VAL A 22 -22.79 21.68 9.25
C VAL A 22 -22.12 20.36 8.85
N PHE A 23 -22.73 19.65 7.91
CA PHE A 23 -22.14 18.52 7.22
C PHE A 23 -21.39 19.01 5.99
N SER A 24 -20.08 18.72 5.93
CA SER A 24 -19.24 19.07 4.78
C SER A 24 -18.67 17.81 4.14
N MET A 25 -18.83 17.70 2.82
CA MET A 25 -18.19 16.66 2.01
C MET A 25 -17.24 17.33 1.02
N ARG A 26 -15.96 16.94 1.09
CA ARG A 26 -14.93 17.35 0.13
C ARG A 26 -14.63 16.18 -0.78
N VAL A 27 -14.70 16.38 -2.09
CA VAL A 27 -14.28 15.41 -3.10
C VAL A 27 -12.93 15.84 -3.64
N ARG A 28 -11.96 14.92 -3.59
CA ARG A 28 -10.60 15.16 -4.08
C ARG A 28 -10.52 14.84 -5.56
N ARG A 29 -9.92 15.76 -6.33
CA ARG A 29 -9.57 15.50 -7.73
C ARG A 29 -8.28 14.66 -7.80
N PRO A 30 -8.09 13.87 -8.88
CA PRO A 30 -6.81 13.27 -9.18
C PRO A 30 -5.68 14.31 -9.18
N PRO A 31 -4.44 13.96 -8.83
CA PRO A 31 -3.31 14.85 -8.99
C PRO A 31 -3.00 15.07 -10.48
N THR A 32 -2.33 16.17 -10.80
CA THR A 32 -1.72 16.35 -12.12
C THR A 32 -0.57 15.36 -12.26
N ILE A 33 -0.55 14.64 -13.38
CA ILE A 33 0.46 13.64 -13.68
C ILE A 33 1.48 14.21 -14.66
N ASP A 34 2.76 14.09 -14.36
CA ASP A 34 3.83 14.48 -15.27
C ASP A 34 3.85 13.55 -16.49
N ALA A 35 3.95 14.12 -17.68
CA ALA A 35 3.87 13.37 -18.93
C ALA A 35 5.09 12.47 -19.19
N THR A 36 6.23 12.78 -18.58
CA THR A 36 7.50 12.05 -18.79
C THR A 36 7.72 11.00 -17.72
N ASP A 37 7.43 11.32 -16.45
CA ASP A 37 7.50 10.39 -15.32
C ASP A 37 6.24 10.54 -14.46
N PRO A 38 5.32 9.57 -14.49
CA PRO A 38 4.02 9.66 -13.81
C PRO A 38 4.12 9.75 -12.28
N LEU A 39 5.28 9.46 -11.70
CA LEU A 39 5.49 9.56 -10.24
C LEU A 39 6.09 10.90 -9.82
N LYS A 40 6.72 11.63 -10.72
CA LYS A 40 7.43 12.88 -10.41
C LYS A 40 6.50 13.92 -9.78
N GLY A 41 6.95 14.49 -8.67
CA GLY A 41 6.23 15.53 -7.93
C GLY A 41 5.04 15.03 -7.10
N LEU A 42 4.71 13.75 -7.15
CA LEU A 42 3.69 13.18 -6.27
C LEU A 42 4.17 13.05 -4.83
N THR A 43 3.23 13.00 -3.90
CA THR A 43 3.49 12.62 -2.50
C THR A 43 2.95 11.23 -2.26
N ILE A 44 3.81 10.28 -1.92
CA ILE A 44 3.44 8.88 -1.64
C ILE A 44 3.74 8.55 -0.19
N ALA A 45 2.73 8.04 0.52
CA ALA A 45 2.91 7.50 1.86
C ALA A 45 3.29 6.02 1.78
N VAL A 46 4.40 5.66 2.41
CA VAL A 46 4.90 4.29 2.53
C VAL A 46 4.80 3.89 3.99
N ASP A 47 4.09 2.81 4.24
CA ASP A 47 3.81 2.29 5.57
C ASP A 47 4.42 0.90 5.75
N PRO A 48 5.64 0.79 6.29
CA PRO A 48 6.17 -0.50 6.71
C PRO A 48 5.33 -1.05 7.86
N GLY A 49 4.62 -2.18 7.64
CA GLY A 49 3.73 -2.77 8.63
C GLY A 49 4.42 -3.06 9.97
N HIS A 50 3.64 -3.00 11.06
CA HIS A 50 4.15 -3.25 12.41
C HIS A 50 5.30 -2.29 12.84
N PRO A 51 5.92 -2.39 14.05
CA PRO A 51 5.32 -2.96 15.26
C PRO A 51 4.10 -2.16 15.75
N PRO A 52 3.41 -2.52 16.88
CA PRO A 52 3.91 -3.34 18.02
C PRO A 52 3.73 -4.86 17.86
N ILE A 53 2.81 -5.30 17.03
CA ILE A 53 2.60 -6.73 16.75
C ILE A 53 3.26 -7.11 15.42
N GLY A 54 3.16 -8.36 15.00
CA GLY A 54 3.70 -8.87 13.75
C GLY A 54 3.90 -10.36 13.84
N ALA A 55 3.77 -11.07 12.73
CA ALA A 55 4.04 -12.48 12.67
C ALA A 55 5.53 -12.76 12.82
N THR A 56 5.86 -13.99 13.24
CA THR A 56 7.23 -14.47 13.33
C THR A 56 7.36 -15.74 12.50
N GLY A 57 8.35 -15.80 11.64
CA GLY A 57 8.65 -16.96 10.82
C GLY A 57 9.27 -18.10 11.63
N PRO A 58 9.38 -19.30 11.04
CA PRO A 58 9.85 -20.50 11.74
C PRO A 58 11.29 -20.43 12.24
N THR A 59 12.14 -19.57 11.69
CA THR A 59 13.51 -19.35 12.17
C THR A 59 13.68 -18.04 12.94
N GLY A 60 12.60 -17.43 13.37
CA GLY A 60 12.58 -16.24 14.24
C GLY A 60 12.65 -14.91 13.52
N LEU A 61 12.43 -14.83 12.21
CA LEU A 61 12.29 -13.53 11.53
C LEU A 61 10.99 -12.88 11.95
N TRP A 62 11.08 -11.74 12.61
CA TRP A 62 9.92 -10.94 12.99
C TRP A 62 9.54 -9.97 11.87
N GLU A 63 8.28 -9.98 11.46
CA GLU A 63 7.74 -9.25 10.31
C GLU A 63 8.12 -7.75 10.24
N PRO A 64 8.15 -6.97 11.32
CA PRO A 64 8.58 -5.57 11.28
C PRO A 64 9.98 -5.33 10.71
N ILE A 65 10.86 -6.34 10.73
CA ILE A 65 12.24 -6.22 10.23
C ILE A 65 12.24 -6.16 8.69
N PRO A 66 11.74 -7.20 7.98
CA PRO A 66 11.73 -7.17 6.52
C PRO A 66 10.77 -6.12 5.95
N THR A 67 9.64 -5.82 6.60
CA THR A 67 8.74 -4.77 6.10
C THR A 67 9.39 -3.39 6.14
N LEU A 68 10.20 -3.09 7.18
CA LEU A 68 11.00 -1.86 7.23
C LEU A 68 12.05 -1.84 6.13
N ALA A 69 12.79 -2.95 5.94
CA ALA A 69 13.84 -3.03 4.92
C ALA A 69 13.26 -2.80 3.51
N VAL A 70 12.13 -3.42 3.18
CA VAL A 70 11.41 -3.19 1.92
C VAL A 70 10.93 -1.74 1.82
N GLY A 71 10.32 -1.19 2.89
CA GLY A 71 9.81 0.18 2.90
C GLY A 71 10.89 1.23 2.67
N LEU A 72 12.10 1.03 3.23
CA LEU A 72 13.24 1.93 2.98
C LEU A 72 13.71 1.85 1.52
N LYS A 73 13.73 0.67 0.91
CA LYS A 73 14.04 0.51 -0.52
C LYS A 73 12.97 1.17 -1.41
N VAL A 74 11.69 1.03 -1.09
CA VAL A 74 10.59 1.74 -1.79
C VAL A 74 10.79 3.25 -1.70
N ARG A 75 11.09 3.76 -0.49
CA ARG A 75 11.41 5.19 -0.29
C ARG A 75 12.51 5.66 -1.22
N ASP A 76 13.63 4.93 -1.23
CA ASP A 76 14.82 5.35 -1.98
C ASP A 76 14.58 5.31 -3.51
N MET A 77 13.89 4.26 -4.00
CA MET A 77 13.49 4.16 -5.42
C MET A 77 12.53 5.28 -5.83
N LEU A 78 11.54 5.61 -5.00
CA LEU A 78 10.60 6.70 -5.26
C LEU A 78 11.27 8.07 -5.19
N ALA A 79 12.14 8.30 -4.20
CA ALA A 79 12.87 9.55 -4.04
C ALA A 79 13.79 9.82 -5.24
N ALA A 80 14.45 8.79 -5.79
CA ALA A 80 15.27 8.90 -7.00
C ALA A 80 14.47 9.36 -8.24
N ARG A 81 13.13 9.21 -8.21
CA ARG A 81 12.21 9.67 -9.26
C ARG A 81 11.53 11.02 -8.94
N GLY A 82 12.01 11.74 -7.92
CA GLY A 82 11.46 13.04 -7.53
C GLY A 82 10.10 12.97 -6.83
N VAL A 83 9.78 11.83 -6.20
CA VAL A 83 8.60 11.67 -5.36
C VAL A 83 8.88 12.22 -3.96
N ASN A 84 7.93 12.96 -3.38
CA ASN A 84 7.93 13.31 -1.97
C ASN A 84 7.44 12.10 -1.15
N VAL A 85 8.37 11.37 -0.53
CA VAL A 85 8.03 10.15 0.22
C VAL A 85 7.79 10.46 1.69
N VAL A 86 6.65 10.01 2.19
CA VAL A 86 6.26 10.15 3.60
C VAL A 86 6.24 8.76 4.24
N MET A 87 7.20 8.48 5.11
CA MET A 87 7.26 7.22 5.84
C MET A 87 6.39 7.29 7.10
N THR A 88 5.64 6.24 7.40
CA THR A 88 4.93 6.15 8.69
C THR A 88 5.87 5.79 9.83
N ARG A 89 6.95 5.06 9.54
CA ARG A 89 8.09 4.81 10.42
C ARG A 89 9.38 4.62 9.61
N THR A 90 10.51 4.92 10.23
CA THR A 90 11.86 4.75 9.66
C THR A 90 12.78 3.90 10.55
N ASP A 91 12.25 3.41 11.64
CA ASP A 91 12.95 2.61 12.65
C ASP A 91 12.04 1.48 13.19
N SER A 92 12.46 0.82 14.25
CA SER A 92 11.74 -0.27 14.90
C SER A 92 10.76 0.19 16.00
N LEU A 93 10.58 1.50 16.18
CA LEU A 93 9.63 2.00 17.17
C LEU A 93 8.19 1.74 16.74
N PRO A 94 7.30 1.43 17.68
CA PRO A 94 5.91 1.16 17.37
C PRO A 94 5.17 2.44 16.95
N VAL A 95 4.36 2.33 15.91
CA VAL A 95 3.45 3.39 15.47
C VAL A 95 2.02 2.89 15.57
N ASP A 96 1.17 3.66 16.27
CA ASP A 96 -0.25 3.32 16.41
C ASP A 96 -0.91 3.12 15.05
N LEU A 97 -1.75 2.10 14.96
CA LEU A 97 -2.39 1.67 13.72
C LEU A 97 -3.24 2.79 13.07
N ASN A 98 -3.95 3.57 13.89
CA ASN A 98 -4.80 4.66 13.39
C ASN A 98 -3.98 5.90 13.00
N LEU A 99 -2.79 6.05 13.57
CA LEU A 99 -1.90 7.16 13.25
C LEU A 99 -1.32 7.02 11.84
N ARG A 100 -1.08 5.81 11.33
CA ARG A 100 -0.48 5.55 10.00
C ARG A 100 -1.27 6.23 8.87
N GLY A 101 -2.58 5.99 8.80
CA GLY A 101 -3.46 6.67 7.85
C GLY A 101 -3.56 8.19 8.08
N THR A 102 -3.44 8.64 9.34
CA THR A 102 -3.44 10.06 9.69
C THR A 102 -2.16 10.77 9.20
N ILE A 103 -1.00 10.13 9.29
CA ILE A 103 0.26 10.64 8.75
C ILE A 103 0.12 10.87 7.24
N ALA A 104 -0.35 9.86 6.50
CA ALA A 104 -0.57 9.97 5.05
C ALA A 104 -1.54 11.11 4.69
N ARG A 105 -2.65 11.21 5.42
CA ARG A 105 -3.65 12.27 5.21
C ARG A 105 -3.12 13.66 5.52
N ARG A 106 -2.37 13.85 6.61
CA ARG A 106 -1.76 15.14 6.99
C ARG A 106 -0.73 15.62 5.98
N ALA A 107 0.01 14.67 5.39
CA ALA A 107 0.94 14.95 4.31
C ALA A 107 0.26 15.20 2.95
N ASN A 108 -1.08 15.13 2.89
CA ASN A 108 -1.86 15.21 1.65
C ASN A 108 -1.37 14.19 0.58
N ALA A 109 -0.96 13.00 1.02
CA ALA A 109 -0.42 11.98 0.13
C ALA A 109 -1.36 11.65 -1.03
N ASN A 110 -0.79 11.35 -2.19
CA ASN A 110 -1.55 10.95 -3.38
C ASN A 110 -1.92 9.46 -3.35
N ALA A 111 -1.12 8.64 -2.69
CA ALA A 111 -1.45 7.24 -2.40
C ALA A 111 -0.82 6.82 -1.07
N LEU A 112 -1.38 5.76 -0.47
CA LEU A 112 -0.81 5.05 0.68
C LEU A 112 -0.59 3.58 0.32
N VAL A 113 0.63 3.09 0.50
CA VAL A 113 0.98 1.67 0.35
C VAL A 113 1.50 1.14 1.67
N SER A 114 0.78 0.17 2.26
CA SER A 114 1.20 -0.56 3.46
C SER A 114 1.84 -1.89 3.07
N ILE A 115 2.96 -2.22 3.68
CA ILE A 115 3.84 -3.34 3.33
C ILE A 115 3.80 -4.36 4.45
N HIS A 116 3.37 -5.58 4.14
CA HIS A 116 3.15 -6.67 5.08
C HIS A 116 3.64 -8.01 4.54
N LEU A 117 3.70 -8.98 5.43
CA LEU A 117 3.98 -10.38 5.13
C LEU A 117 2.89 -11.25 5.79
N ASN A 118 2.24 -12.05 4.98
CA ASN A 118 1.09 -12.82 5.39
C ASN A 118 1.47 -13.95 6.36
N ALA A 119 0.54 -14.31 7.22
CA ALA A 119 0.60 -15.48 8.08
C ALA A 119 -0.80 -16.08 8.22
N LEU A 120 -0.90 -17.39 8.33
CA LEU A 120 -2.14 -18.09 8.65
C LEU A 120 -2.24 -18.32 10.16
N PRO A 121 -3.45 -18.39 10.69
CA PRO A 121 -3.69 -18.88 12.06
C PRO A 121 -3.14 -20.30 12.26
N ASP A 122 -2.86 -20.64 13.50
CA ASP A 122 -2.43 -21.98 13.86
C ASP A 122 -3.41 -23.05 13.36
N GLY A 123 -2.87 -24.19 12.96
CA GLY A 123 -3.64 -25.32 12.43
C GLY A 123 -3.99 -25.25 10.95
N GLN A 124 -3.64 -24.16 10.24
CA GLN A 124 -3.79 -24.07 8.80
C GLN A 124 -2.47 -24.44 8.10
N ASN A 125 -2.57 -25.27 7.05
CA ASN A 125 -1.41 -25.66 6.26
C ASN A 125 -1.02 -24.55 5.26
N PRO A 126 0.12 -23.87 5.43
CA PRO A 126 0.52 -22.79 4.53
C PRO A 126 0.94 -23.29 3.14
N TYR A 127 1.34 -24.55 3.00
CA TYR A 127 1.76 -25.11 1.70
C TYR A 127 0.62 -25.17 0.68
N THR A 128 -0.63 -25.23 1.15
CA THR A 128 -1.82 -25.25 0.28
C THR A 128 -2.46 -23.88 0.12
N ASN A 129 -2.03 -22.88 0.89
CA ASN A 129 -2.69 -21.57 0.93
C ASN A 129 -1.67 -20.44 1.12
N GLN A 130 -0.78 -20.25 0.17
CA GLN A 130 0.26 -19.22 0.16
C GLN A 130 0.25 -18.43 -1.14
N GLY A 131 0.95 -17.31 -1.18
CA GLY A 131 1.12 -16.48 -2.37
C GLY A 131 0.99 -14.98 -2.09
N THR A 132 1.07 -14.18 -3.14
CA THR A 132 0.95 -12.73 -3.04
C THR A 132 -0.52 -12.31 -3.02
N THR A 133 -0.87 -11.37 -2.13
CA THR A 133 -2.21 -10.78 -2.03
C THR A 133 -2.08 -9.25 -1.94
N THR A 134 -3.03 -8.53 -2.53
CA THR A 134 -3.15 -7.09 -2.32
C THR A 134 -4.55 -6.75 -1.84
N PHE A 135 -4.63 -6.02 -0.74
CA PHE A 135 -5.90 -5.61 -0.14
C PHE A 135 -6.22 -4.15 -0.43
N TYR A 136 -7.50 -3.88 -0.65
CA TYR A 136 -8.09 -2.54 -0.68
C TYR A 136 -9.42 -2.52 0.08
N PHE A 137 -9.91 -1.34 0.43
CA PHE A 137 -11.22 -1.23 1.09
C PHE A 137 -12.22 -0.42 0.28
N TYR A 138 -11.88 0.79 -0.11
CA TYR A 138 -12.77 1.64 -0.90
C TYR A 138 -12.56 1.44 -2.42
N PRO A 139 -13.64 1.51 -3.22
CA PRO A 139 -13.56 1.24 -4.66
C PRO A 139 -12.52 2.08 -5.43
N GLN A 140 -12.28 3.33 -5.01
CA GLN A 140 -11.27 4.19 -5.64
C GLN A 140 -9.83 3.67 -5.50
N ALA A 141 -9.57 2.76 -4.57
CA ALA A 141 -8.25 2.14 -4.38
C ALA A 141 -8.06 0.86 -5.20
N GLU A 142 -9.14 0.30 -5.76
CA GLU A 142 -9.07 -0.97 -6.52
C GLU A 142 -8.14 -0.89 -7.74
N PRO A 143 -8.15 0.18 -8.57
CA PRO A 143 -7.22 0.28 -9.70
C PRO A 143 -5.75 0.28 -9.27
N LEU A 144 -5.40 0.99 -8.18
CA LEU A 144 -4.07 0.94 -7.60
C LEU A 144 -3.71 -0.46 -7.10
N ALA A 145 -4.65 -1.13 -6.39
CA ALA A 145 -4.42 -2.47 -5.89
C ALA A 145 -4.16 -3.47 -7.03
N ARG A 146 -4.91 -3.40 -8.13
CA ARG A 146 -4.71 -4.28 -9.30
C ARG A 146 -3.37 -4.04 -9.99
N ALA A 147 -3.00 -2.78 -10.22
CA ALA A 147 -1.73 -2.44 -10.85
C ALA A 147 -0.54 -2.90 -9.99
N THR A 148 -0.58 -2.64 -8.68
CA THR A 148 0.48 -3.07 -7.77
C THR A 148 0.54 -4.59 -7.63
N HIS A 149 -0.60 -5.25 -7.55
CA HIS A 149 -0.66 -6.71 -7.46
C HIS A 149 -0.02 -7.39 -8.69
N GLN A 150 -0.36 -6.93 -9.88
CA GLN A 150 0.22 -7.47 -11.12
C GLN A 150 1.74 -7.29 -11.17
N ALA A 151 2.24 -6.13 -10.75
CA ALA A 151 3.67 -5.88 -10.68
C ALA A 151 4.36 -6.75 -9.61
N LEU A 152 3.72 -6.96 -8.46
CA LEU A 152 4.21 -7.87 -7.42
C LEU A 152 4.31 -9.31 -7.91
N LEU A 153 3.32 -9.83 -8.61
CA LEU A 153 3.35 -11.18 -9.18
C LEU A 153 4.54 -11.34 -10.14
N THR A 154 4.79 -10.33 -10.98
CA THR A 154 5.93 -10.32 -11.90
C THR A 154 7.27 -10.35 -11.16
N GLN A 155 7.41 -9.56 -10.10
CA GLN A 155 8.68 -9.44 -9.37
C GLN A 155 8.93 -10.60 -8.40
N LEU A 156 7.90 -11.10 -7.72
CA LEU A 156 8.05 -12.09 -6.66
C LEU A 156 7.95 -13.53 -7.14
N SER A 157 7.25 -13.76 -8.26
CA SER A 157 7.02 -15.09 -8.85
C SER A 157 6.39 -16.08 -7.86
N LEU A 158 5.51 -15.59 -6.98
CA LEU A 158 4.73 -16.41 -6.05
C LEU A 158 3.32 -16.64 -6.60
N PRO A 159 2.60 -17.65 -6.10
CA PRO A 159 1.21 -17.90 -6.50
C PRO A 159 0.32 -16.66 -6.31
N ASP A 160 -0.60 -16.47 -7.24
CA ASP A 160 -1.59 -15.39 -7.20
C ASP A 160 -2.72 -15.72 -6.21
N LYS A 161 -2.82 -14.92 -5.13
CA LYS A 161 -3.92 -14.99 -4.16
C LYS A 161 -4.97 -13.91 -4.38
N GLY A 162 -4.76 -13.06 -5.38
CA GLY A 162 -5.73 -12.08 -5.85
C GLY A 162 -5.70 -10.73 -5.15
N VAL A 163 -6.55 -9.87 -5.70
CA VAL A 163 -6.85 -8.54 -5.15
C VAL A 163 -8.16 -8.64 -4.38
N ILE A 164 -8.11 -8.39 -3.07
CA ILE A 164 -9.21 -8.69 -2.16
C ILE A 164 -9.69 -7.41 -1.47
N ARG A 165 -11.00 -7.17 -1.52
CA ARG A 165 -11.63 -6.10 -0.74
C ARG A 165 -11.76 -6.54 0.73
N ARG A 166 -11.06 -5.85 1.63
CA ARG A 166 -11.07 -6.17 3.07
C ARG A 166 -11.01 -4.92 3.93
N ASN A 167 -11.75 -4.91 5.03
CA ASN A 167 -11.76 -3.80 5.97
C ASN A 167 -10.57 -3.89 6.94
N LEU A 168 -9.41 -3.35 6.54
CA LEU A 168 -8.22 -3.24 7.36
C LEU A 168 -7.99 -1.76 7.74
N ALA A 169 -7.61 -1.50 8.99
CA ALA A 169 -7.58 -0.14 9.53
C ALA A 169 -6.68 0.82 8.73
N VAL A 170 -5.49 0.36 8.33
CA VAL A 170 -4.52 1.19 7.61
C VAL A 170 -4.98 1.64 6.22
N ILE A 171 -5.88 0.88 5.58
CA ILE A 171 -6.41 1.19 4.24
C ILE A 171 -7.83 1.77 4.25
N ARG A 172 -8.32 2.22 5.43
CA ARG A 172 -9.59 2.97 5.56
C ARG A 172 -9.52 4.46 5.19
N PRO A 173 -8.35 5.13 5.04
CA PRO A 173 -8.35 6.52 4.61
C PRO A 173 -9.12 6.69 3.30
N THR A 174 -10.03 7.67 3.29
CA THR A 174 -10.87 7.97 2.12
C THR A 174 -10.27 9.06 1.25
N TRP A 175 -9.28 9.81 1.77
CA TRP A 175 -8.69 10.97 1.10
C TRP A 175 -7.80 10.62 -0.09
N MET A 176 -7.25 9.41 -0.12
CA MET A 176 -6.41 8.90 -1.21
C MET A 176 -6.63 7.41 -1.40
N PRO A 177 -6.34 6.84 -2.57
CA PRO A 177 -6.22 5.40 -2.76
C PRO A 177 -5.23 4.82 -1.75
N SER A 178 -5.66 3.78 -1.02
CA SER A 178 -4.88 3.15 0.05
C SER A 178 -4.96 1.64 -0.09
N ILE A 179 -3.79 1.00 -0.16
CA ILE A 179 -3.66 -0.46 -0.34
C ILE A 179 -2.73 -1.08 0.70
N LEU A 180 -2.88 -2.37 0.92
CA LEU A 180 -1.97 -3.18 1.73
C LEU A 180 -1.50 -4.37 0.89
N CYS A 181 -0.18 -4.53 0.80
CA CYS A 181 0.47 -5.60 0.06
C CYS A 181 0.97 -6.67 1.02
N GLU A 182 0.56 -7.90 0.78
CA GLU A 182 1.10 -9.11 1.41
C GLU A 182 2.00 -9.79 0.38
N GLY A 183 3.29 -9.45 0.39
CA GLY A 183 4.21 -9.88 -0.66
C GLY A 183 4.56 -11.35 -0.61
N ALA A 184 4.51 -11.96 0.58
CA ALA A 184 4.85 -13.36 0.79
C ALA A 184 4.30 -13.86 2.13
N PHE A 185 4.48 -15.15 2.43
CA PHE A 185 4.10 -15.76 3.70
C PHE A 185 5.33 -15.97 4.59
N ILE A 186 5.40 -15.22 5.70
CA ILE A 186 6.56 -15.27 6.61
C ILE A 186 6.72 -16.64 7.29
N MET A 187 5.63 -17.39 7.43
CA MET A 187 5.64 -18.72 8.03
C MET A 187 6.14 -19.83 7.10
N MET A 188 6.39 -19.54 5.83
CA MET A 188 7.00 -20.47 4.87
C MET A 188 8.53 -20.38 4.99
N PRO A 189 9.26 -21.50 5.30
CA PRO A 189 10.70 -21.44 5.56
C PRO A 189 11.53 -20.89 4.40
N ASP A 190 11.17 -21.23 3.17
CA ASP A 190 11.81 -20.75 1.95
C ASP A 190 11.56 -19.26 1.71
N GLN A 191 10.33 -18.78 1.97
CA GLN A 191 9.98 -17.38 1.84
C GLN A 191 10.57 -16.55 2.98
N GLU A 192 10.58 -17.06 4.22
CA GLU A 192 11.28 -16.43 5.34
C GLU A 192 12.77 -16.25 5.03
N ALA A 193 13.43 -17.30 4.51
CA ALA A 193 14.83 -17.23 4.12
C ALA A 193 15.06 -16.19 3.01
N ALA A 194 14.20 -16.17 1.99
CA ALA A 194 14.26 -15.17 0.92
C ALA A 194 14.13 -13.73 1.43
N MET A 195 13.21 -13.47 2.36
CA MET A 195 12.98 -12.13 2.92
C MET A 195 14.15 -11.57 3.72
N ARG A 196 15.08 -12.43 4.17
CA ARG A 196 16.33 -11.97 4.80
C ARG A 196 17.33 -11.43 3.79
N THR A 197 17.14 -11.72 2.49
CA THR A 197 18.08 -11.32 1.45
C THR A 197 17.75 -9.92 0.89
N PRO A 198 18.78 -9.09 0.63
CA PRO A 198 18.61 -7.80 -0.02
C PRO A 198 17.92 -7.89 -1.39
N GLU A 199 18.19 -8.96 -2.14
CA GLU A 199 17.67 -9.20 -3.49
C GLU A 199 16.15 -9.39 -3.48
N TYR A 200 15.62 -10.18 -2.55
CA TYR A 200 14.18 -10.36 -2.43
C TYR A 200 13.48 -9.08 -1.98
N GLN A 201 14.06 -8.39 -0.99
CA GLN A 201 13.54 -7.11 -0.50
C GLN A 201 13.50 -6.05 -1.63
N GLU A 202 14.51 -6.04 -2.50
CA GLU A 202 14.57 -5.14 -3.66
C GLU A 202 13.51 -5.49 -4.70
N ARG A 203 13.33 -6.77 -5.01
CA ARG A 203 12.25 -7.23 -5.92
C ARG A 203 10.88 -6.86 -5.38
N TYR A 204 10.65 -7.00 -4.08
CA TYR A 204 9.37 -6.60 -3.47
C TYR A 204 9.17 -5.09 -3.57
N ALA A 205 10.19 -4.30 -3.23
CA ALA A 205 10.15 -2.84 -3.37
C ALA A 205 9.90 -2.41 -4.81
N LYS A 206 10.61 -3.04 -5.77
CA LYS A 206 10.43 -2.77 -7.20
C LYS A 206 9.01 -3.08 -7.67
N GLY A 207 8.40 -4.18 -7.23
CA GLY A 207 7.01 -4.51 -7.54
C GLY A 207 6.04 -3.43 -7.08
N ILE A 208 6.25 -2.86 -5.89
CA ILE A 208 5.44 -1.74 -5.39
C ILE A 208 5.62 -0.49 -6.25
N VAL A 209 6.86 -0.12 -6.57
CA VAL A 209 7.17 1.07 -7.38
C VAL A 209 6.65 0.93 -8.81
N ASP A 210 6.83 -0.23 -9.44
CA ASP A 210 6.31 -0.52 -10.78
C ASP A 210 4.76 -0.44 -10.81
N GLY A 211 4.11 -0.93 -9.77
CA GLY A 211 2.66 -0.86 -9.63
C GLY A 211 2.13 0.56 -9.46
N LEU A 212 2.81 1.39 -8.65
CA LEU A 212 2.51 2.81 -8.54
C LEU A 212 2.70 3.53 -9.88
N ASP A 213 3.80 3.27 -10.59
CA ASP A 213 4.05 3.83 -11.93
C ASP A 213 2.91 3.49 -12.90
N ALA A 214 2.57 2.22 -13.00
CA ALA A 214 1.51 1.75 -13.89
C ALA A 214 0.15 2.40 -13.56
N TYR A 215 -0.18 2.50 -12.29
CA TYR A 215 -1.42 3.14 -11.85
C TYR A 215 -1.47 4.64 -12.21
N PHE A 216 -0.44 5.40 -11.87
CA PHE A 216 -0.45 6.85 -12.14
C PHE A 216 -0.33 7.17 -13.63
N ARG A 217 0.39 6.35 -14.40
CA ARG A 217 0.41 6.45 -15.86
C ARG A 217 -0.97 6.27 -16.48
N ALA A 218 -1.71 5.24 -16.07
CA ALA A 218 -3.08 5.00 -16.53
C ALA A 218 -4.03 6.13 -16.08
N LEU A 219 -3.86 6.64 -14.87
CA LEU A 219 -4.63 7.77 -14.36
C LEU A 219 -4.41 9.05 -15.19
N GLY A 220 -3.16 9.35 -15.56
CA GLY A 220 -2.82 10.48 -16.42
C GLY A 220 -3.47 10.38 -17.80
N GLN A 221 -3.50 9.21 -18.41
CA GLN A 221 -4.16 8.97 -19.69
C GLN A 221 -5.68 9.14 -19.64
N ALA A 222 -6.31 8.80 -18.51
CA ALA A 222 -7.76 8.90 -18.35
C ALA A 222 -8.25 10.33 -18.03
N THR A 223 -7.36 11.26 -17.71
CA THR A 223 -7.70 12.65 -17.33
C THR A 223 -7.47 13.66 -18.46
N HIS A 224 -6.95 13.22 -19.58
CA HIS A 224 -6.80 13.95 -20.84
C HIS A 224 -7.86 13.47 -21.85
#